data_58d937b0e89d703b012d6e9024e356fd
#
_entry.id   58d937b0e89d703b012d6e9024e356fd
#
_cell.length_a   1.000
_cell.length_b   1.000
_cell.length_c   1.000
_cell.angle_alpha   90.00
_cell.angle_beta   90.00
_cell.angle_gamma   90.00
#
_symmetry.space_group_name_H-M   'P 1'
#
loop_
_entity.id
_entity.type
_entity.pdbx_description
1 polymer ?
#
loop_
_entity_poly.entity_id
_entity_poly.type
_entity_poly.pdbx_seq_one_letter_code
_entity_poly.pdbx_strand_id
1 'polypeptide(L)'
;MSKVTVVEGEIYRDARGQISSLNNFHFEGVKRCYIIHHPDTSVVRGWNGHQFERKWFYCLKGSFTVALVEVDNWENPSQELEAEVYNLSEQESRIVCVPAGYANCIKAFEKDSILLVLSDKTMEEAAGDSWKYDKNLWVDWSKY
;
A
#
# COMPACT_ATOMS: atom_id res chain seq x y z
N MET A 1 4.88 18.47 -1.52
CA MET A 1 3.59 18.19 -0.89
C MET A 1 3.09 16.82 -1.32
N SER A 2 2.64 16.01 -0.39
CA SER A 2 2.17 14.66 -0.69
C SER A 2 0.88 14.69 -1.52
N LYS A 3 0.78 13.73 -2.45
CA LYS A 3 -0.42 13.49 -3.24
C LYS A 3 -1.16 12.23 -2.75
N VAL A 4 -0.59 11.55 -1.76
CA VAL A 4 -1.20 10.39 -1.13
C VAL A 4 -2.37 10.85 -0.27
N THR A 5 -3.49 10.14 -0.36
CA THR A 5 -4.65 10.42 0.48
C THR A 5 -5.05 9.19 1.26
N VAL A 6 -5.69 9.41 2.41
CA VAL A 6 -6.22 8.34 3.26
C VAL A 6 -7.69 8.58 3.43
N VAL A 7 -8.50 7.54 3.16
CA VAL A 7 -9.93 7.59 3.44
C VAL A 7 -10.18 6.82 4.72
N GLU A 8 -10.70 7.53 5.73
CA GLU A 8 -11.04 6.93 7.02
C GLU A 8 -12.43 6.32 6.96
N GLY A 9 -12.55 5.11 7.49
CA GLY A 9 -13.80 4.41 7.63
C GLY A 9 -14.22 4.28 9.08
N GLU A 10 -15.05 3.29 9.34
CA GLU A 10 -15.62 3.05 10.67
C GLU A 10 -15.60 1.57 10.99
N ILE A 11 -15.53 1.25 12.27
CA ILE A 11 -15.68 -0.12 12.76
C ILE A 11 -16.84 -0.12 13.76
N TYR A 12 -17.87 -0.92 13.49
CA TYR A 12 -18.99 -1.14 14.39
C TYR A 12 -18.84 -2.52 15.04
N ARG A 13 -18.90 -2.56 16.36
CA ARG A 13 -18.74 -3.81 17.13
C ARG A 13 -19.97 -4.06 18.00
N ASP A 14 -20.41 -5.30 18.02
CA ASP A 14 -21.45 -5.77 18.94
C ASP A 14 -21.22 -7.26 19.29
N ALA A 15 -22.19 -7.90 19.94
CA ALA A 15 -22.07 -9.30 20.37
C ALA A 15 -21.89 -10.28 19.22
N ARG A 16 -22.25 -9.90 17.98
CA ARG A 16 -22.12 -10.77 16.81
C ARG A 16 -20.74 -10.68 16.13
N GLY A 17 -19.90 -9.68 16.51
CA GLY A 17 -18.61 -9.43 15.89
C GLY A 17 -18.48 -7.97 15.47
N GLN A 18 -17.89 -7.73 14.28
CA GLN A 18 -17.69 -6.35 13.83
C GLN A 18 -17.91 -6.21 12.33
N ILE A 19 -18.25 -4.99 11.95
CA ILE A 19 -18.32 -4.55 10.55
C ILE A 19 -17.31 -3.42 10.38
N SER A 20 -16.36 -3.61 9.48
CA SER A 20 -15.43 -2.56 9.08
C SER A 20 -15.90 -1.99 7.74
N SER A 21 -16.08 -0.70 7.66
CA SER A 21 -16.65 -0.06 6.46
C SER A 21 -15.84 1.14 6.00
N LEU A 22 -15.96 1.44 4.71
CA LEU A 22 -15.38 2.61 4.06
C LEU A 22 -16.51 3.31 3.29
N ASN A 23 -17.39 4.02 4.03
CA ASN A 23 -18.59 4.59 3.44
C ASN A 23 -18.31 5.79 2.53
N ASN A 24 -17.15 6.42 2.67
CA ASN A 24 -16.73 7.56 1.87
C ASN A 24 -15.76 7.19 0.73
N PHE A 25 -15.55 5.91 0.50
CA PHE A 25 -14.69 5.42 -0.59
C PHE A 25 -15.52 5.18 -1.85
N HIS A 26 -15.01 5.67 -2.99
CA HIS A 26 -15.63 5.49 -4.29
C HIS A 26 -14.75 4.59 -5.15
N PHE A 27 -15.35 3.57 -5.74
CA PHE A 27 -14.62 2.57 -6.54
C PHE A 27 -14.35 3.02 -7.97
N GLU A 28 -14.51 4.29 -8.27
CA GLU A 28 -14.25 4.82 -9.61
C GLU A 28 -12.85 4.51 -10.10
N GLY A 29 -12.76 3.90 -11.27
CA GLY A 29 -11.49 3.55 -11.88
C GLY A 29 -10.89 2.25 -11.40
N VAL A 30 -11.41 1.61 -10.37
CA VAL A 30 -10.88 0.33 -9.89
C VAL A 30 -11.22 -0.76 -10.92
N LYS A 31 -10.20 -1.47 -11.40
CA LYS A 31 -10.33 -2.49 -12.44
C LYS A 31 -9.96 -3.89 -11.97
N ARG A 32 -9.18 -4.02 -10.88
CA ARG A 32 -8.82 -5.32 -10.31
C ARG A 32 -8.45 -5.20 -8.86
N CYS A 33 -8.43 -6.32 -8.18
CA CYS A 33 -7.91 -6.42 -6.82
C CYS A 33 -7.07 -7.68 -6.67
N TYR A 34 -6.20 -7.68 -5.69
CA TYR A 34 -5.46 -8.85 -5.28
C TYR A 34 -5.16 -8.78 -3.79
N ILE A 35 -4.79 -9.92 -3.23
CA ILE A 35 -4.58 -10.06 -1.78
C ILE A 35 -3.15 -10.52 -1.55
N ILE A 36 -2.46 -9.85 -0.65
CA ILE A 36 -1.10 -10.20 -0.25
C ILE A 36 -1.15 -10.76 1.16
N HIS A 37 -0.58 -11.94 1.35
CA HIS A 37 -0.45 -12.58 2.66
C HIS A 37 1.03 -12.63 3.04
N HIS A 38 1.38 -12.07 4.19
CA HIS A 38 2.71 -12.19 4.77
C HIS A 38 2.64 -13.11 5.98
N PRO A 39 3.18 -14.34 5.88
CA PRO A 39 3.12 -15.29 7.00
C PRO A 39 3.95 -14.85 8.21
N ASP A 40 5.02 -14.10 7.99
CA ASP A 40 5.84 -13.57 9.09
C ASP A 40 6.23 -12.09 8.84
N THR A 41 6.96 -11.51 9.78
CA THR A 41 7.31 -10.09 9.75
C THR A 41 8.67 -9.81 9.14
N SER A 42 9.38 -10.80 8.63
CA SER A 42 10.73 -10.63 8.07
C SER A 42 10.72 -10.21 6.61
N VAL A 43 9.62 -10.45 5.91
CA VAL A 43 9.54 -10.20 4.46
C VAL A 43 9.28 -8.72 4.19
N VAL A 44 10.14 -8.12 3.39
CA VAL A 44 9.95 -6.78 2.85
C VAL A 44 9.68 -6.93 1.35
N ARG A 45 8.51 -6.46 0.90
CA ARG A 45 8.08 -6.55 -0.49
C ARG A 45 8.16 -5.17 -1.15
N GLY A 46 9.06 -5.03 -2.08
CA GLY A 46 9.29 -3.78 -2.83
C GLY A 46 10.76 -3.46 -2.93
N TRP A 47 11.10 -2.34 -3.38
CA TRP A 47 10.25 -1.24 -3.91
C TRP A 47 9.71 -1.60 -5.29
N ASN A 48 8.45 -1.30 -5.48
CA ASN A 48 7.75 -1.46 -6.74
C ASN A 48 7.20 -0.10 -7.17
N GLY A 49 7.66 0.41 -8.30
CA GLY A 49 7.21 1.70 -8.82
C GLY A 49 6.28 1.54 -10.01
N HIS A 50 5.34 2.46 -10.15
CA HIS A 50 4.38 2.50 -11.24
C HIS A 50 4.19 3.93 -11.72
N GLN A 51 4.51 4.18 -13.01
CA GLN A 51 4.36 5.51 -13.59
C GLN A 51 2.88 5.88 -13.82
N PHE A 52 2.05 4.88 -14.15
CA PHE A 52 0.69 5.13 -14.62
C PHE A 52 -0.38 4.48 -13.76
N GLU A 53 -0.05 3.45 -13.02
CA GLU A 53 -0.98 2.68 -12.20
C GLU A 53 -1.19 3.35 -10.83
N ARG A 54 -2.47 3.53 -10.45
CA ARG A 54 -2.85 3.93 -9.10
C ARG A 54 -3.19 2.69 -8.29
N LYS A 55 -2.92 2.73 -7.01
CA LYS A 55 -3.22 1.63 -6.09
C LYS A 55 -3.87 2.12 -4.82
N TRP A 56 -4.61 1.22 -4.19
CA TRP A 56 -5.23 1.44 -2.88
C TRP A 56 -4.87 0.26 -1.99
N PHE A 57 -4.47 0.55 -0.76
CA PHE A 57 -4.07 -0.47 0.21
C PHE A 57 -5.00 -0.46 1.41
N TYR A 58 -5.53 -1.63 1.77
CA TYR A 58 -6.41 -1.83 2.91
C TYR A 58 -6.00 -3.08 3.69
N CYS A 59 -5.74 -2.95 4.99
CA CYS A 59 -5.36 -4.08 5.83
C CYS A 59 -6.59 -4.88 6.25
N LEU A 60 -6.66 -6.14 5.79
CA LEU A 60 -7.77 -7.04 6.16
C LEU A 60 -7.51 -7.74 7.48
N LYS A 61 -6.27 -8.08 7.78
CA LYS A 61 -5.89 -8.81 8.99
C LYS A 61 -4.48 -8.40 9.41
N GLY A 62 -4.26 -8.31 10.72
CA GLY A 62 -2.96 -7.94 11.26
C GLY A 62 -2.64 -6.49 11.03
N SER A 63 -1.41 -6.22 10.61
CA SER A 63 -0.97 -4.86 10.37
C SER A 63 0.20 -4.82 9.39
N PHE A 64 0.30 -3.69 8.67
CA PHE A 64 1.37 -3.45 7.70
C PHE A 64 1.94 -2.05 7.85
N THR A 65 3.25 -1.95 7.63
CA THR A 65 3.91 -0.69 7.35
C THR A 65 3.98 -0.56 5.83
N VAL A 66 3.43 0.53 5.30
CA VAL A 66 3.42 0.85 3.87
C VAL A 66 4.26 2.10 3.68
N ALA A 67 5.36 1.98 2.96
CA ALA A 67 6.23 3.11 2.63
C ALA A 67 6.02 3.50 1.18
N LEU A 68 5.93 4.80 0.93
CA LEU A 68 5.63 5.38 -0.38
C LEU A 68 6.62 6.49 -0.69
N VAL A 69 7.09 6.53 -1.95
CA VAL A 69 7.99 7.56 -2.44
C VAL A 69 7.50 8.04 -3.81
N GLU A 70 7.41 9.35 -3.99
CA GLU A 70 7.18 9.92 -5.31
C GLU A 70 8.52 9.88 -6.07
N VAL A 71 8.54 9.12 -7.17
CA VAL A 71 9.79 8.88 -7.92
C VAL A 71 10.10 10.06 -8.82
N ASP A 72 11.31 10.59 -8.72
CA ASP A 72 11.75 11.75 -9.51
C ASP A 72 12.34 11.36 -10.87
N ASN A 73 13.07 10.26 -10.93
CA ASN A 73 13.67 9.77 -12.16
C ASN A 73 13.60 8.24 -12.14
N TRP A 74 12.85 7.67 -13.08
CA TRP A 74 12.54 6.24 -13.05
C TRP A 74 13.75 5.35 -13.33
N GLU A 75 14.67 5.78 -14.17
CA GLU A 75 15.87 5.00 -14.48
C GLU A 75 16.96 5.15 -13.43
N ASN A 76 17.02 6.32 -12.78
CA ASN A 76 18.03 6.60 -11.76
C ASN A 76 17.47 7.53 -10.68
N PRO A 77 16.61 6.99 -9.79
CA PRO A 77 15.98 7.84 -8.77
C PRO A 77 17.00 8.34 -7.75
N SER A 78 16.75 9.54 -7.22
CA SER A 78 17.58 10.09 -6.15
C SER A 78 17.49 9.19 -4.91
N GLN A 79 18.62 8.96 -4.27
CA GLN A 79 18.69 8.20 -3.03
C GLN A 79 18.19 9.01 -1.82
N GLU A 80 18.00 10.31 -2.00
CA GLU A 80 17.61 11.23 -0.94
C GLU A 80 16.11 11.53 -0.90
N LEU A 81 15.32 10.83 -1.73
CA LEU A 81 13.85 10.98 -1.70
C LEU A 81 13.31 10.56 -0.33
N GLU A 82 12.38 11.33 0.19
CA GLU A 82 11.77 11.04 1.48
C GLU A 82 10.59 10.09 1.33
N ALA A 83 10.62 9.03 2.10
CA ALA A 83 9.51 8.09 2.16
C ALA A 83 8.45 8.57 3.13
N GLU A 84 7.19 8.50 2.69
CA GLU A 84 6.04 8.64 3.58
C GLU A 84 5.70 7.26 4.08
N VAL A 85 5.48 7.13 5.39
CA VAL A 85 5.22 5.84 6.02
C VAL A 85 3.81 5.84 6.62
N TYR A 86 3.02 4.84 6.26
CA TYR A 86 1.67 4.65 6.75
C TYR A 86 1.57 3.31 7.45
N ASN A 87 0.96 3.31 8.63
CA ASN A 87 0.67 2.07 9.35
C ASN A 87 -0.79 1.73 9.16
N LEU A 88 -1.06 0.54 8.61
CA LEU A 88 -2.40 0.01 8.43
C LEU A 88 -2.61 -1.17 9.36
N SER A 89 -3.78 -1.25 9.97
CA SER A 89 -4.11 -2.30 10.93
C SER A 89 -5.57 -2.71 10.77
N GLU A 90 -5.88 -3.96 11.07
CA GLU A 90 -7.28 -4.41 11.15
C GLU A 90 -8.08 -3.70 12.24
N GLN A 91 -7.41 -3.00 13.17
CA GLN A 91 -8.06 -2.23 14.21
C GLN A 91 -8.60 -0.89 13.73
N GLU A 92 -8.21 -0.48 12.54
CA GLU A 92 -8.65 0.77 11.93
C GLU A 92 -9.09 0.51 10.50
N SER A 93 -10.35 0.88 10.18
CA SER A 93 -10.83 0.76 8.80
C SER A 93 -10.43 2.01 8.03
N ARG A 94 -9.37 1.89 7.24
CA ARG A 94 -8.90 3.00 6.40
C ARG A 94 -8.14 2.48 5.20
N ILE A 95 -8.21 3.22 4.12
CA ILE A 95 -7.57 2.88 2.87
C ILE A 95 -6.60 3.98 2.45
N VAL A 96 -5.40 3.58 2.07
CA VAL A 96 -4.39 4.51 1.56
C VAL A 96 -4.48 4.53 0.04
N CYS A 97 -4.66 5.71 -0.51
CA CYS A 97 -4.79 5.94 -1.96
C CYS A 97 -3.45 6.43 -2.51
N VAL A 98 -2.82 5.63 -3.34
CA VAL A 98 -1.49 5.91 -3.89
C VAL A 98 -1.63 6.33 -5.36
N PRO A 99 -1.31 7.59 -5.68
CA PRO A 99 -1.38 8.05 -7.07
C PRO A 99 -0.37 7.36 -7.97
N ALA A 100 -0.56 7.49 -9.27
CA ALA A 100 0.47 7.16 -10.25
C ALA A 100 1.74 7.97 -9.98
N GLY A 101 2.89 7.43 -10.33
CA GLY A 101 4.16 8.12 -10.11
C GLY A 101 4.84 7.77 -8.79
N TYR A 102 4.32 6.83 -8.04
CA TYR A 102 4.87 6.41 -6.75
C TYR A 102 5.46 5.01 -6.81
N ALA A 103 6.46 4.79 -5.96
CA ALA A 103 6.92 3.45 -5.59
C ALA A 103 6.40 3.11 -4.19
N ASN A 104 6.12 1.84 -3.97
CA ASN A 104 5.66 1.34 -2.68
C ASN A 104 6.55 0.20 -2.20
N CYS A 105 6.63 0.07 -0.88
CA CYS A 105 7.32 -1.02 -0.21
C CYS A 105 6.56 -1.36 1.06
N ILE A 106 6.30 -2.64 1.29
CA ILE A 106 5.47 -3.07 2.41
C ILE A 106 6.18 -4.10 3.27
N LYS A 107 5.87 -4.06 4.55
CA LYS A 107 6.35 -5.04 5.52
C LYS A 107 5.23 -5.28 6.54
N ALA A 108 4.91 -6.55 6.80
CA ALA A 108 3.95 -6.87 7.84
C ALA A 108 4.54 -6.55 9.21
N PHE A 109 3.71 -6.03 10.09
CA PHE A 109 4.09 -5.73 11.47
C PHE A 109 3.66 -6.86 12.42
N GLU A 110 2.69 -7.66 12.00
CA GLU A 110 2.20 -8.83 12.71
C GLU A 110 2.25 -10.06 11.81
N LYS A 111 2.37 -11.20 12.42
CA LYS A 111 2.36 -12.50 11.76
C LYS A 111 1.01 -12.77 11.10
N ASP A 112 1.02 -13.45 9.96
CA ASP A 112 -0.17 -13.81 9.20
C ASP A 112 -1.05 -12.61 8.80
N SER A 113 -0.42 -11.49 8.48
CA SER A 113 -1.12 -10.29 8.05
C SER A 113 -1.57 -10.39 6.60
N ILE A 114 -2.73 -9.80 6.30
CA ILE A 114 -3.35 -9.86 4.97
C ILE A 114 -3.69 -8.43 4.51
N LEU A 115 -3.23 -8.09 3.31
CA LEU A 115 -3.42 -6.78 2.71
C LEU A 115 -4.22 -6.92 1.43
N LEU A 116 -5.29 -6.14 1.29
CA LEU A 116 -6.05 -6.01 0.05
C LEU A 116 -5.46 -4.86 -0.75
N VAL A 117 -5.21 -5.12 -2.03
CA VAL A 117 -4.73 -4.10 -2.96
C VAL A 117 -5.71 -3.96 -4.11
N LEU A 118 -6.12 -2.73 -4.38
CA LEU A 118 -6.92 -2.40 -5.55
C LEU A 118 -6.04 -1.68 -6.57
N SER A 119 -6.37 -1.80 -7.85
CA SER A 119 -5.65 -1.14 -8.94
C SER A 119 -6.61 -0.56 -9.95
N ASP A 120 -6.23 0.56 -10.55
CA ASP A 120 -6.99 1.20 -11.63
C ASP A 120 -6.59 0.68 -13.03
N LYS A 121 -5.74 -0.32 -13.09
CA LYS A 121 -5.28 -0.94 -14.33
C LYS A 121 -5.60 -2.41 -14.35
N THR A 122 -5.94 -2.93 -15.54
CA THR A 122 -5.98 -4.37 -15.76
C THR A 122 -4.55 -4.92 -15.79
N MET A 123 -4.40 -6.23 -15.74
CA MET A 123 -3.07 -6.86 -15.86
C MET A 123 -2.40 -6.48 -17.18
N GLU A 124 -3.15 -6.40 -18.26
CA GLU A 124 -2.64 -5.99 -19.57
C GLU A 124 -2.16 -4.55 -19.57
N GLU A 125 -2.96 -3.65 -18.99
CA GLU A 125 -2.60 -2.23 -18.91
C GLU A 125 -1.40 -1.98 -17.99
N ALA A 126 -1.25 -2.79 -16.94
CA ALA A 126 -0.12 -2.67 -16.00
C ALA A 126 1.17 -3.29 -16.53
N ALA A 127 1.10 -4.09 -17.59
CA ALA A 127 2.28 -4.73 -18.18
C ALA A 127 3.26 -3.65 -18.67
N GLY A 128 4.53 -3.80 -18.31
CA GLY A 128 5.57 -2.83 -18.66
C GLY A 128 5.65 -1.61 -17.74
N ASP A 129 4.74 -1.48 -16.77
CA ASP A 129 4.74 -0.38 -15.80
C ASP A 129 5.19 -0.87 -14.42
N SER A 130 6.24 -1.67 -14.37
CA SER A 130 6.78 -2.19 -13.12
C SER A 130 8.26 -1.85 -13.02
N TRP A 131 8.61 -1.04 -12.03
CA TRP A 131 9.95 -0.56 -11.78
C TRP A 131 10.41 -1.08 -10.41
N LYS A 132 11.49 -1.84 -10.40
CA LYS A 132 12.02 -2.47 -9.19
C LYS A 132 13.23 -1.71 -8.68
N TYR A 133 13.26 -1.43 -7.38
CA TYR A 133 14.40 -0.82 -6.73
C TYR A 133 14.76 -1.62 -5.48
N ASP A 134 15.97 -1.43 -4.99
CA ASP A 134 16.44 -2.11 -3.79
C ASP A 134 15.57 -1.73 -2.59
N LYS A 135 15.18 -2.72 -1.79
CA LYS A 135 14.29 -2.52 -0.65
C LYS A 135 14.83 -1.55 0.41
N ASN A 136 16.14 -1.39 0.48
CA ASN A 136 16.80 -0.52 1.46
C ASN A 136 17.06 0.89 0.95
N LEU A 137 16.59 1.21 -0.26
CA LEU A 137 16.96 2.46 -0.93
C LEU A 137 16.51 3.71 -0.16
N TRP A 138 15.29 3.73 0.34
CA TRP A 138 14.72 4.93 0.97
C TRP A 138 14.26 4.73 2.42
N VAL A 139 14.28 3.52 2.93
CA VAL A 139 13.81 3.20 4.28
C VAL A 139 14.76 2.23 4.94
N ASP A 140 15.05 2.47 6.20
CA ASP A 140 15.75 1.52 7.06
C ASP A 140 14.72 0.60 7.71
N TRP A 141 14.55 -0.59 7.13
CA TRP A 141 13.54 -1.54 7.60
C TRP A 141 13.85 -2.15 8.96
N SER A 142 15.04 -1.96 9.49
CA SER A 142 15.36 -2.40 10.85
C SER A 142 14.60 -1.61 11.93
N LYS A 143 14.00 -0.49 11.54
CA LYS A 143 13.21 0.36 12.45
C LYS A 143 11.73 -0.04 12.52
N TYR A 144 11.30 -1.02 11.76
CA TYR A 144 9.89 -1.40 11.64
C TYR A 144 9.65 -2.89 11.91
#